data_8330c7d7fde293726c7cc1f6a0ef01c9
#
_entry.id   8330c7d7fde293726c7cc1f6a0ef01c9
#
_cell.length_a   1.000
_cell.length_b   1.000
_cell.length_c   1.000
_cell.angle_alpha   90.00
_cell.angle_beta   90.00
_cell.angle_gamma   90.00
#
_symmetry.space_group_name_H-M   'P 1'
#
loop_
_entity.id
_entity.type
_entity.pdbx_description
1 polymer ?
#
loop_
_entity_poly.entity_id
_entity_poly.type
_entity_poly.pdbx_seq_one_letter_code
_entity_poly.pdbx_strand_id
1 'polypeptide(L)'
;MGIKRYYAEADNTITNAFKDDLTTRATGSNMGASDILETFVIHGQTSASISATSAEQARILIQFPIDKLLTDISNGVVPSSSVEYRLKMFNAPHANTTPLSYSLDVAMI
;
A
#
# COMPACT_ATOMS: atom_id res chain seq x y z
N MET A 1 28.60 4.38 -10.24
CA MET A 1 27.32 3.78 -9.81
C MET A 1 26.18 4.72 -10.21
N GLY A 2 25.23 4.24 -10.99
CA GLY A 2 24.10 5.03 -11.44
C GLY A 2 22.84 4.72 -10.62
N ILE A 3 21.90 5.65 -10.58
CA ILE A 3 20.58 5.47 -10.01
C ILE A 3 19.55 5.69 -11.11
N LYS A 4 18.69 4.71 -11.34
CA LYS A 4 17.54 4.84 -12.21
C LYS A 4 16.28 4.86 -11.35
N ARG A 5 15.34 5.74 -11.65
CA ARG A 5 14.08 5.87 -10.91
C ARG A 5 12.90 5.59 -11.82
N TYR A 6 11.97 4.83 -11.29
CA TYR A 6 10.67 4.58 -11.89
C TYR A 6 9.60 5.05 -10.90
N TYR A 7 8.62 5.75 -11.41
CA TYR A 7 7.51 6.24 -10.60
C TYR A 7 6.32 5.30 -10.75
N ALA A 8 5.57 5.14 -9.67
CA ALA A 8 4.31 4.43 -9.72
C ALA A 8 3.38 5.08 -10.76
N GLU A 9 2.71 4.26 -11.55
CA GLU A 9 1.76 4.71 -12.57
C GLU A 9 0.31 4.52 -12.14
N ALA A 10 0.08 3.68 -11.14
CA ALA A 10 -1.23 3.48 -10.52
C ALA A 10 -1.06 3.04 -9.07
N ASP A 11 -1.99 3.44 -8.24
CA ASP A 11 -2.06 3.03 -6.85
C ASP A 11 -3.49 2.98 -6.34
N ASN A 12 -3.71 2.25 -5.28
CA ASN A 12 -4.98 2.19 -4.59
C ASN A 12 -4.79 1.69 -3.16
N THR A 13 -5.69 2.09 -2.29
CA THR A 13 -5.84 1.49 -0.97
C THR A 13 -7.04 0.56 -0.97
N ILE A 14 -6.86 -0.67 -0.55
CA ILE A 14 -7.94 -1.63 -0.35
C ILE A 14 -8.13 -1.91 1.13
N THR A 15 -9.37 -2.07 1.54
CA THR A 15 -9.70 -2.30 2.95
C THR A 15 -10.86 -3.28 3.08
N ASN A 16 -10.89 -3.98 4.21
CA ASN A 16 -12.01 -4.80 4.63
C ASN A 16 -12.89 -4.10 5.68
N ALA A 17 -12.85 -2.78 5.74
CA ALA A 17 -13.60 -1.98 6.71
C ALA A 17 -15.10 -2.27 6.70
N PHE A 18 -15.74 -1.97 7.82
CA PHE A 18 -17.20 -2.02 7.96
C PHE A 18 -17.84 -0.68 7.57
N LYS A 19 -19.12 -0.72 7.23
CA LYS A 19 -19.95 0.47 7.17
C LYS A 19 -20.21 1.01 8.58
N ASP A 20 -20.86 2.13 8.66
CA ASP A 20 -21.23 2.79 9.92
C ASP A 20 -22.12 1.93 10.84
N ASP A 21 -22.81 0.93 10.28
CA ASP A 21 -23.56 -0.07 11.06
C ASP A 21 -22.64 -1.06 11.81
N LEU A 22 -21.34 -1.06 11.54
CA LEU A 22 -20.32 -1.93 12.12
C LEU A 22 -20.59 -3.44 11.98
N THR A 23 -21.45 -3.82 11.06
CA THR A 23 -21.80 -5.22 10.79
C THR A 23 -21.64 -5.60 9.33
N THR A 24 -21.85 -4.66 8.42
CA THR A 24 -21.78 -4.87 6.98
C THR A 24 -20.43 -4.43 6.43
N ARG A 25 -19.76 -5.29 5.67
CA ARG A 25 -18.50 -4.92 5.00
C ARG A 25 -18.75 -3.88 3.91
N ALA A 26 -17.89 -2.88 3.84
CA ALA A 26 -17.92 -1.82 2.84
C ALA A 26 -17.28 -2.29 1.53
N THR A 27 -17.99 -3.10 0.75
CA THR A 27 -17.43 -3.73 -0.45
C THR A 27 -17.42 -2.84 -1.70
N GLY A 28 -18.09 -1.70 -1.66
CA GLY A 28 -18.18 -0.78 -2.80
C GLY A 28 -17.21 0.40 -2.74
N SER A 29 -16.31 0.45 -1.77
CA SER A 29 -15.38 1.55 -1.60
C SER A 29 -14.28 1.50 -2.67
N ASN A 30 -14.07 2.63 -3.36
CA ASN A 30 -12.98 2.81 -4.30
C ASN A 30 -12.14 4.01 -3.88
N MET A 31 -10.89 3.79 -3.55
CA MET A 31 -9.96 4.82 -3.09
C MET A 31 -8.90 5.17 -4.13
N GLY A 32 -9.07 4.74 -5.38
CA GLY A 32 -8.10 4.95 -6.46
C GLY A 32 -7.89 6.41 -6.87
N ALA A 33 -8.79 7.32 -6.47
CA ALA A 33 -8.64 8.75 -6.70
C ALA A 33 -8.14 9.52 -5.46
N SER A 34 -7.76 8.82 -4.40
CA SER A 34 -7.21 9.44 -3.20
C SER A 34 -5.77 9.89 -3.43
N ASP A 35 -5.44 11.09 -2.96
CA ASP A 35 -4.07 11.62 -3.02
C ASP A 35 -3.13 10.96 -2.01
N ILE A 36 -3.66 10.21 -1.07
CA ILE A 36 -2.92 9.60 0.03
C ILE A 36 -3.25 8.11 0.09
N LEU A 37 -2.20 7.29 0.18
CA LEU A 37 -2.32 5.87 0.47
C LEU A 37 -2.28 5.65 1.97
N GLU A 38 -3.19 4.83 2.48
CA GLU A 38 -3.34 4.60 3.91
C GLU A 38 -3.11 3.14 4.27
N THR A 39 -2.35 2.91 5.32
CA THR A 39 -2.28 1.61 5.99
C THR A 39 -2.76 1.76 7.42
N PHE A 40 -3.67 0.90 7.83
CA PHE A 40 -4.15 0.87 9.20
C PHE A 40 -4.58 -0.54 9.60
N VAL A 41 -4.61 -0.76 10.91
CA VAL A 41 -5.24 -1.91 11.54
C VAL A 41 -6.09 -1.40 12.69
N ILE A 42 -7.37 -1.72 12.69
CA ILE A 42 -8.30 -1.34 13.74
C ILE A 42 -8.93 -2.63 14.31
N HIS A 43 -8.95 -2.72 15.61
CA HIS A 43 -9.48 -3.88 16.33
C HIS A 43 -10.74 -3.54 17.12
N GLY A 44 -11.65 -4.49 17.21
CA GLY A 44 -12.77 -4.45 18.16
C GLY A 44 -13.86 -3.44 17.85
N GLN A 45 -13.99 -3.00 16.60
CA GLN A 45 -14.98 -1.99 16.21
C GLN A 45 -16.35 -2.57 15.78
N THR A 46 -16.53 -3.87 15.74
CA THR A 46 -17.81 -4.43 15.34
C THR A 46 -18.84 -4.29 16.44
N SER A 47 -20.07 -3.85 16.11
CA SER A 47 -21.16 -3.71 17.06
C SER A 47 -21.56 -5.04 17.68
N ALA A 48 -21.36 -6.12 17.00
CA ALA A 48 -21.56 -7.46 17.53
C ALA A 48 -20.61 -7.82 18.66
N SER A 49 -19.69 -6.97 19.01
CA SER A 49 -18.74 -6.96 20.13
C SER A 49 -18.24 -8.34 20.58
N ILE A 50 -18.61 -9.32 19.82
CA ILE A 50 -18.40 -10.73 20.11
C ILE A 50 -16.92 -11.04 19.85
N SER A 51 -16.25 -10.13 19.21
CA SER A 51 -14.88 -10.41 18.85
C SER A 51 -14.00 -9.19 19.08
N ALA A 52 -13.36 -9.15 20.25
CA ALA A 52 -12.16 -8.34 20.43
C ALA A 52 -11.09 -8.66 19.36
N THR A 53 -11.33 -9.67 18.54
CA THR A 53 -10.46 -10.14 17.47
C THR A 53 -10.87 -9.65 16.08
N SER A 54 -11.98 -8.93 15.93
CA SER A 54 -12.32 -8.33 14.64
C SER A 54 -11.27 -7.29 14.28
N ALA A 55 -10.70 -7.43 13.10
CA ALA A 55 -9.71 -6.50 12.59
C ALA A 55 -10.18 -5.90 11.26
N GLU A 56 -10.11 -4.59 11.17
CA GLU A 56 -10.20 -3.85 9.94
C GLU A 56 -8.78 -3.49 9.50
N GLN A 57 -8.46 -3.78 8.25
CA GLN A 57 -7.11 -3.58 7.72
C GLN A 57 -7.20 -2.83 6.41
N ALA A 58 -6.23 -1.97 6.19
CA ALA A 58 -5.96 -1.40 4.87
C ALA A 58 -4.66 -1.97 4.31
N ARG A 59 -4.65 -2.17 2.99
CA ARG A 59 -3.48 -2.57 2.23
C ARG A 59 -3.33 -1.62 1.05
N ILE A 60 -2.09 -1.35 0.68
CA ILE A 60 -1.76 -0.52 -0.47
C ILE A 60 -1.39 -1.43 -1.64
N LEU A 61 -1.96 -1.15 -2.80
CA LEU A 61 -1.53 -1.71 -4.07
C LEU A 61 -0.82 -0.62 -4.87
N ILE A 62 0.33 -0.93 -5.43
CA ILE A 62 1.10 0.00 -6.26
C ILE A 62 1.54 -0.72 -7.52
N GLN A 63 1.35 -0.07 -8.65
CA GLN A 63 1.82 -0.56 -9.94
C GLN A 63 2.94 0.32 -10.46
N PHE A 64 4.05 -0.30 -10.84
CA PHE A 64 5.17 0.34 -11.50
C PHE A 64 5.26 -0.05 -12.97
N PRO A 65 5.88 0.76 -13.83
CA PRO A 65 6.01 0.47 -15.26
C PRO A 65 7.08 -0.62 -15.53
N ILE A 66 6.73 -1.86 -15.26
CA ILE A 66 7.62 -3.01 -15.39
C ILE A 66 8.10 -3.21 -16.83
N ASP A 67 7.24 -2.97 -17.83
CA ASP A 67 7.62 -3.07 -19.24
C ASP A 67 8.75 -2.11 -19.59
N LYS A 68 8.72 -0.91 -19.02
CA LYS A 68 9.79 0.07 -19.21
C LYS A 68 11.09 -0.38 -18.54
N LEU A 69 11.02 -0.97 -17.36
CA LEU A 69 12.16 -1.55 -16.68
C LEU A 69 12.79 -2.67 -17.51
N LEU A 70 11.98 -3.58 -18.04
CA LEU A 70 12.45 -4.69 -18.88
C LEU A 70 13.10 -4.19 -20.17
N THR A 71 12.55 -3.16 -20.79
CA THR A 71 13.13 -2.51 -21.95
C THR A 71 14.48 -1.89 -21.62
N ASP A 72 14.59 -1.19 -20.51
CA ASP A 72 15.83 -0.57 -20.07
C ASP A 72 16.92 -1.62 -19.75
N ILE A 73 16.57 -2.77 -19.20
CA ILE A 73 17.47 -3.91 -19.02
C ILE A 73 17.91 -4.46 -20.37
N SER A 74 16.99 -4.68 -21.28
CA SER A 74 17.29 -5.18 -22.63
C SER A 74 18.23 -4.26 -23.40
N ASN A 75 18.08 -2.96 -23.24
CA ASN A 75 18.91 -1.94 -23.89
C ASN A 75 20.24 -1.66 -23.16
N GLY A 76 20.49 -2.31 -22.05
CA GLY A 76 21.72 -2.11 -21.27
C GLY A 76 21.74 -0.82 -20.44
N VAL A 77 20.62 -0.11 -20.34
CA VAL A 77 20.48 1.09 -19.47
C VAL A 77 20.52 0.70 -18.01
N VAL A 78 19.90 -0.44 -17.69
CA VAL A 78 19.95 -1.06 -16.36
C VAL A 78 20.70 -2.39 -16.51
N PRO A 79 21.73 -2.67 -15.70
CA PRO A 79 22.42 -3.94 -15.72
C PRO A 79 21.47 -5.12 -15.43
N SER A 80 21.74 -6.26 -16.02
CA SER A 80 20.98 -7.49 -15.78
C SER A 80 21.33 -8.19 -14.46
N SER A 81 22.41 -7.74 -13.81
CA SER A 81 22.90 -8.30 -12.55
C SER A 81 23.51 -7.20 -11.68
N SER A 82 23.68 -7.52 -10.40
CA SER A 82 24.27 -6.58 -9.42
C SER A 82 23.45 -5.29 -9.26
N VAL A 83 22.13 -5.41 -9.29
CA VAL A 83 21.18 -4.30 -9.13
C VAL A 83 20.52 -4.41 -7.77
N GLU A 84 20.48 -3.31 -7.04
CA GLU A 84 19.71 -3.17 -5.81
C GLU A 84 18.40 -2.43 -6.11
N TYR A 85 17.28 -3.05 -5.76
CA TYR A 85 15.95 -2.45 -5.90
C TYR A 85 15.49 -1.88 -4.57
N ARG A 86 15.02 -0.64 -4.59
CA ARG A 86 14.51 0.05 -3.41
C ARG A 86 13.16 0.67 -3.69
N LEU A 87 12.20 0.40 -2.82
CA LEU A 87 10.94 1.14 -2.78
C LEU A 87 11.14 2.39 -1.94
N LYS A 88 10.82 3.56 -2.51
CA LYS A 88 10.87 4.83 -1.81
C LYS A 88 9.46 5.37 -1.63
N MET A 89 9.07 5.61 -0.40
CA MET A 89 7.79 6.18 -0.01
C MET A 89 8.02 7.42 0.86
N PHE A 90 7.03 8.30 0.89
CA PHE A 90 7.05 9.50 1.73
C PHE A 90 5.86 9.47 2.68
N ASN A 91 6.09 9.86 3.93
CA ASN A 91 5.00 10.10 4.87
C ASN A 91 4.23 11.35 4.46
N ALA A 92 2.91 11.21 4.31
CA ALA A 92 2.03 12.36 4.18
C ALA A 92 1.83 13.02 5.54
N PRO A 93 1.70 14.36 5.61
CA PRO A 93 1.32 15.03 6.82
C PRO A 93 -0.07 14.58 7.29
N HIS A 94 -0.23 14.28 8.57
CA HIS A 94 -1.51 13.89 9.15
C HIS A 94 -1.57 14.28 10.64
N ALA A 95 -2.79 14.38 11.17
CA ALA A 95 -3.05 14.70 12.56
C ALA A 95 -3.20 13.46 13.46
N ASN A 96 -3.12 12.25 12.89
CA ASN A 96 -3.29 11.01 13.62
C ASN A 96 -2.02 10.63 14.38
N THR A 97 -2.21 9.92 15.48
CA THR A 97 -1.10 9.33 16.23
C THR A 97 -0.43 8.22 15.42
N THR A 98 0.88 8.31 15.29
CA THR A 98 1.67 7.27 14.62
C THR A 98 2.36 6.39 15.68
N PRO A 99 2.42 5.07 15.51
CA PRO A 99 3.22 4.22 16.38
C PRO A 99 4.69 4.61 16.34
N LEU A 100 5.39 4.45 17.47
CA LEU A 100 6.83 4.71 17.54
C LEU A 100 7.63 3.71 16.70
N SER A 101 7.12 2.51 16.54
CA SER A 101 7.73 1.46 15.73
C SER A 101 6.64 0.59 15.08
N TYR A 102 6.80 0.31 13.81
CA TYR A 102 5.92 -0.58 13.06
C TYR A 102 6.68 -1.21 11.89
N SER A 103 6.16 -2.30 11.39
CA SER A 103 6.69 -2.97 10.21
C SER A 103 5.64 -3.02 9.11
N LEU A 104 6.07 -2.83 7.88
CA LEU A 104 5.26 -3.01 6.69
C LEU A 104 5.84 -4.18 5.88
N ASP A 105 4.98 -5.12 5.53
CA ASP A 105 5.35 -6.21 4.63
C ASP A 105 5.11 -5.78 3.20
N VAL A 106 6.08 -6.02 2.35
CA VAL A 106 6.01 -5.73 0.91
C VAL A 106 6.14 -7.04 0.14
N ALA A 107 5.20 -7.31 -0.74
CA ALA A 107 5.19 -8.50 -1.56
C ALA A 107 4.83 -8.16 -3.01
N MET A 108 5.35 -8.95 -3.93
CA MET A 108 4.89 -8.93 -5.32
C MET A 108 3.62 -9.77 -5.47
N ILE A 109 2.72 -9.32 -6.32
CA ILE A 109 1.49 -10.00 -6.69
C ILE A 109 1.37 -10.13 -8.20
#